data_6ada8c587b593caa6fb8f6aae314e778
#
_entry.id   6ada8c587b593caa6fb8f6aae314e778
#
_cell.length_a   1.000
_cell.length_b   1.000
_cell.length_c   1.000
_cell.angle_alpha   90.00
_cell.angle_beta   90.00
_cell.angle_gamma   90.00
#
_symmetry.space_group_name_H-M   'P 1'
#
loop_
_entity.id
_entity.type
_entity.pdbx_description
1 polymer ?
#
loop_
_entity_poly.entity_id
_entity_poly.type
_entity_poly.pdbx_seq_one_letter_code
_entity_poly.pdbx_strand_id
1 'polypeptide(L)'
;MNLALAGLTCVVVAGAVVAVSAREARAALLGLLVTLLAASLLADPLPGALAIAARIVGALLACRLIAIGIRDLEEPTSGSRLGWPVEGLVAIAAAVIGFGTHGLGATGIGPAEAQAAGFALGVLAAAPIVTSRDVFRLGIGTILLLLGGLLVRVGLAGTPSDLEQLVTSGLVVGLGGAVAVVVLGARAAVGQLSVADEVVGPARPARPASTHLGAGSDRPAVRR
;
A
#
# COMPACT_ATOMS: atom_id res chain seq x y z
N MET A 1 7.36 13.42 -27.16
CA MET A 1 7.50 13.03 -25.76
C MET A 1 7.57 14.31 -24.93
N ASN A 2 6.61 14.52 -24.06
CA ASN A 2 6.59 15.69 -23.17
C ASN A 2 7.46 15.40 -21.94
N LEU A 3 8.60 16.11 -21.80
CA LEU A 3 9.56 15.86 -20.71
C LEU A 3 8.92 16.00 -19.33
N ALA A 4 7.95 16.90 -19.18
CA ALA A 4 7.22 17.08 -17.93
C ALA A 4 6.35 15.84 -17.60
N LEU A 5 5.64 15.29 -18.58
CA LEU A 5 4.85 14.09 -18.40
C LEU A 5 5.71 12.85 -18.10
N ALA A 6 6.87 12.73 -18.78
CA ALA A 6 7.84 11.68 -18.47
C ALA A 6 8.37 11.80 -17.04
N GLY A 7 8.69 13.00 -16.58
CA GLY A 7 9.08 13.25 -15.19
C GLY A 7 7.98 12.88 -14.19
N LEU A 8 6.73 13.26 -14.48
CA LEU A 8 5.58 12.88 -13.66
C LEU A 8 5.38 11.36 -13.60
N THR A 9 5.54 10.67 -14.73
CA THR A 9 5.48 9.19 -14.77
C THR A 9 6.53 8.58 -13.84
N CYS A 10 7.77 9.07 -13.86
CA CYS A 10 8.80 8.62 -12.94
C CYS A 10 8.41 8.85 -11.47
N VAL A 11 7.82 9.99 -11.13
CA VAL A 11 7.36 10.29 -9.77
C VAL A 11 6.24 9.35 -9.35
N VAL A 12 5.26 9.09 -10.23
CA VAL A 12 4.16 8.15 -9.97
C VAL A 12 4.70 6.75 -9.70
N VAL A 13 5.59 6.25 -10.55
CA VAL A 13 6.16 4.90 -10.41
C VAL A 13 7.03 4.81 -9.17
N ALA A 14 7.88 5.79 -8.90
CA ALA A 14 8.72 5.82 -7.70
C ALA A 14 7.88 5.85 -6.42
N GLY A 15 6.85 6.70 -6.37
CA GLY A 15 5.90 6.74 -5.25
C GLY A 15 5.20 5.40 -5.02
N ALA A 16 4.77 4.73 -6.09
CA ALA A 16 4.13 3.42 -6.01
C ALA A 16 5.10 2.33 -5.53
N VAL A 17 6.35 2.33 -6.00
CA VAL A 17 7.40 1.42 -5.50
C VAL A 17 7.60 1.62 -4.01
N VAL A 18 7.71 2.88 -3.53
CA VAL A 18 7.80 3.17 -2.10
C VAL A 18 6.57 2.68 -1.35
N ALA A 19 5.35 2.90 -1.90
CA ALA A 19 4.10 2.46 -1.26
C ALA A 19 4.05 0.93 -1.06
N VAL A 20 4.59 0.15 -2.01
CA VAL A 20 4.58 -1.31 -1.96
C VAL A 20 5.76 -1.86 -1.16
N SER A 21 6.98 -1.29 -1.31
CA SER A 21 8.20 -1.83 -0.74
C SER A 21 8.48 -1.39 0.70
N ALA A 22 7.97 -0.22 1.13
CA ALA A 22 8.28 0.33 2.44
C ALA A 22 7.84 -0.61 3.58
N ARG A 23 8.72 -0.82 4.56
CA ARG A 23 8.42 -1.60 5.77
C ARG A 23 7.64 -0.79 6.79
N GLU A 24 7.80 0.51 6.78
CA GLU A 24 7.06 1.43 7.64
C GLU A 24 5.75 1.84 6.99
N ALA A 25 4.64 1.70 7.71
CA ALA A 25 3.32 2.07 7.21
C ALA A 25 3.22 3.57 6.84
N ARG A 26 3.95 4.44 7.57
CA ARG A 26 4.00 5.88 7.27
C ARG A 26 4.68 6.17 5.93
N ALA A 27 5.81 5.51 5.66
CA ALA A 27 6.52 5.64 4.39
C ALA A 27 5.68 5.10 3.23
N ALA A 28 4.98 3.98 3.42
CA ALA A 28 4.06 3.42 2.43
C ALA A 28 2.91 4.40 2.12
N LEU A 29 2.31 5.04 3.14
CA LEU A 29 1.27 6.06 2.94
C LEU A 29 1.78 7.31 2.23
N LEU A 30 3.00 7.78 2.54
CA LEU A 30 3.61 8.90 1.83
C LEU A 30 3.84 8.54 0.35
N GLY A 31 4.34 7.33 0.06
CA GLY A 31 4.47 6.84 -1.31
C GLY A 31 3.12 6.81 -2.04
N LEU A 32 2.08 6.30 -1.39
CA LEU A 32 0.73 6.28 -1.94
C LEU A 32 0.19 7.68 -2.19
N LEU A 33 0.37 8.62 -1.25
CA LEU A 33 -0.06 10.01 -1.39
C LEU A 33 0.63 10.68 -2.59
N VAL A 34 1.96 10.54 -2.71
CA VAL A 34 2.72 11.07 -3.85
C VAL A 34 2.20 10.50 -5.16
N THR A 35 1.95 9.19 -5.21
CA THR A 35 1.40 8.52 -6.40
C THR A 35 0.02 9.09 -6.77
N LEU A 36 -0.89 9.23 -5.81
CA LEU A 36 -2.25 9.76 -6.05
C LEU A 36 -2.22 11.22 -6.54
N LEU A 37 -1.35 12.06 -5.96
CA LEU A 37 -1.22 13.47 -6.35
C LEU A 37 -0.59 13.61 -7.73
N ALA A 38 0.53 12.92 -7.98
CA ALA A 38 1.23 13.01 -9.26
C ALA A 38 0.41 12.41 -10.42
N ALA A 39 -0.31 11.31 -10.17
CA ALA A 39 -1.18 10.69 -11.17
C ALA A 39 -2.32 11.60 -11.64
N SER A 40 -2.79 12.53 -10.79
CA SER A 40 -3.83 13.49 -11.18
C SER A 40 -3.36 14.50 -12.23
N LEU A 41 -2.05 14.67 -12.39
CA LEU A 41 -1.45 15.60 -13.34
C LEU A 41 -1.01 14.92 -14.66
N LEU A 42 -1.18 13.61 -14.80
CA LEU A 42 -0.80 12.83 -15.99
C LEU A 42 -1.83 12.90 -17.14
N ALA A 43 -2.76 13.82 -17.10
CA ALA A 43 -3.74 14.04 -18.16
C ALA A 43 -3.32 15.24 -19.05
N ASP A 44 -3.53 15.11 -20.37
CA ASP A 44 -3.32 16.17 -21.34
C ASP A 44 -4.56 16.22 -22.28
N PRO A 45 -5.30 17.34 -22.30
CA PRO A 45 -5.13 18.56 -21.51
C PRO A 45 -5.36 18.34 -20.01
N LEU A 46 -4.79 19.22 -19.18
CA LEU A 46 -5.00 19.18 -17.73
C LEU A 46 -6.48 19.31 -17.37
N PRO A 47 -6.98 18.55 -16.38
CA PRO A 47 -8.34 18.66 -15.90
C PRO A 47 -8.65 20.06 -15.34
N GLY A 48 -9.94 20.39 -15.25
CA GLY A 48 -10.40 21.63 -14.63
C GLY A 48 -9.91 21.78 -13.18
N ALA A 49 -9.74 23.03 -12.72
CA ALA A 49 -9.24 23.32 -11.38
C ALA A 49 -10.06 22.64 -10.27
N LEU A 50 -11.40 22.56 -10.44
CA LEU A 50 -12.29 21.89 -9.49
C LEU A 50 -12.01 20.39 -9.41
N ALA A 51 -11.78 19.75 -10.54
CA ALA A 51 -11.48 18.33 -10.61
C ALA A 51 -10.10 18.00 -9.97
N ILE A 52 -9.11 18.84 -10.21
CA ILE A 52 -7.79 18.72 -9.54
C ILE A 52 -7.95 18.91 -8.03
N ALA A 53 -8.68 19.93 -7.58
CA ALA A 53 -8.93 20.15 -6.16
C ALA A 53 -9.64 18.95 -5.51
N ALA A 54 -10.67 18.39 -6.16
CA ALA A 54 -11.39 17.21 -5.68
C ALA A 54 -10.45 15.99 -5.56
N ARG A 55 -9.53 15.79 -6.51
CA ARG A 55 -8.54 14.70 -6.46
C ARG A 55 -7.54 14.89 -5.32
N ILE A 56 -7.04 16.11 -5.12
CA ILE A 56 -6.13 16.42 -4.02
C ILE A 56 -6.82 16.15 -2.67
N VAL A 57 -8.03 16.69 -2.49
CA VAL A 57 -8.80 16.47 -1.26
C VAL A 57 -9.11 14.99 -1.07
N GLY A 58 -9.52 14.29 -2.12
CA GLY A 58 -9.77 12.84 -2.10
C GLY A 58 -8.54 12.03 -1.70
N ALA A 59 -7.37 12.32 -2.27
CA ALA A 59 -6.11 11.66 -1.93
C ALA A 59 -5.72 11.89 -0.47
N LEU A 60 -5.79 13.14 0.00
CA LEU A 60 -5.49 13.48 1.39
C LEU A 60 -6.46 12.81 2.37
N LEU A 61 -7.75 12.81 2.05
CA LEU A 61 -8.77 12.19 2.90
C LEU A 61 -8.61 10.67 2.96
N ALA A 62 -8.38 10.00 1.83
CA ALA A 62 -8.14 8.57 1.77
C ALA A 62 -6.90 8.19 2.61
N CYS A 63 -5.77 8.87 2.42
CA CYS A 63 -4.55 8.64 3.20
C CYS A 63 -4.77 8.94 4.69
N ARG A 64 -5.55 9.96 5.03
CA ARG A 64 -5.90 10.29 6.41
C ARG A 64 -6.73 9.21 7.07
N LEU A 65 -7.74 8.68 6.39
CA LEU A 65 -8.57 7.58 6.88
C LEU A 65 -7.73 6.33 7.16
N ILE A 66 -6.89 5.95 6.21
CA ILE A 66 -5.98 4.81 6.40
C ILE A 66 -5.01 5.08 7.56
N ALA A 67 -4.45 6.30 7.66
CA ALA A 67 -3.55 6.67 8.74
C ALA A 67 -4.20 6.55 10.12
N ILE A 68 -5.48 6.90 10.25
CA ILE A 68 -6.25 6.70 11.49
C ILE A 68 -6.36 5.19 11.79
N GLY A 69 -6.66 4.38 10.78
CA GLY A 69 -6.77 2.93 10.94
C GLY A 69 -5.48 2.25 11.43
N ILE A 70 -4.30 2.78 11.04
CA ILE A 70 -2.99 2.18 11.39
C ILE A 70 -2.28 2.87 12.55
N ARG A 71 -2.87 3.89 13.18
CA ARG A 71 -2.20 4.78 14.15
C ARG A 71 -1.55 4.03 15.32
N ASP A 72 -2.15 2.92 15.75
CA ASP A 72 -1.70 2.14 16.90
C ASP A 72 -0.99 0.83 16.48
N LEU A 73 -0.61 0.68 15.20
CA LEU A 73 0.21 -0.45 14.76
C LEU A 73 1.67 -0.17 15.19
N GLU A 74 2.08 -0.74 16.31
CA GLU A 74 3.47 -0.72 16.77
C GLU A 74 4.36 -1.70 16.00
N GLU A 75 3.77 -2.72 15.37
CA GLU A 75 4.54 -3.72 14.62
C GLU A 75 4.89 -3.21 13.22
N PRO A 76 6.18 -3.33 12.82
CA PRO A 76 6.57 -3.05 11.44
C PRO A 76 5.80 -3.98 10.50
N THR A 77 5.10 -3.41 9.53
CA THR A 77 4.42 -4.20 8.50
C THR A 77 5.46 -5.07 7.79
N SER A 78 5.12 -6.33 7.53
CA SER A 78 6.00 -7.21 6.77
C SER A 78 6.26 -6.58 5.39
N GLY A 79 7.46 -6.06 5.17
CA GLY A 79 7.87 -5.48 3.89
C GLY A 79 7.61 -6.43 2.73
N SER A 80 7.69 -5.93 1.50
CA SER A 80 7.61 -6.78 0.32
C SER A 80 8.62 -7.93 0.38
N ARG A 81 8.19 -9.12 -0.02
CA ARG A 81 9.07 -10.31 -0.11
C ARG A 81 10.08 -10.21 -1.25
N LEU A 82 9.77 -9.44 -2.29
CA LEU A 82 10.60 -9.31 -3.49
C LEU A 82 11.71 -8.26 -3.31
N GLY A 83 11.48 -7.25 -2.49
CA GLY A 83 12.39 -6.13 -2.27
C GLY A 83 12.30 -5.05 -3.36
N TRP A 84 12.60 -3.82 -2.95
CA TRP A 84 12.44 -2.62 -3.79
C TRP A 84 13.16 -2.66 -5.15
N PRO A 85 14.35 -3.30 -5.34
CA PRO A 85 15.02 -3.30 -6.64
C PRO A 85 14.27 -4.14 -7.67
N VAL A 86 13.72 -5.29 -7.26
CA VAL A 86 12.96 -6.19 -8.15
C VAL A 86 11.63 -5.52 -8.53
N GLU A 87 10.94 -4.92 -7.57
CA GLU A 87 9.69 -4.19 -7.82
C GLU A 87 9.92 -3.01 -8.75
N GLY A 88 11.01 -2.24 -8.55
CA GLY A 88 11.39 -1.15 -9.44
C GLY A 88 11.68 -1.63 -10.86
N LEU A 89 12.43 -2.73 -11.02
CA LEU A 89 12.74 -3.28 -12.33
C LEU A 89 11.47 -3.74 -13.07
N VAL A 90 10.59 -4.45 -12.38
CA VAL A 90 9.33 -4.96 -12.93
C VAL A 90 8.40 -3.79 -13.30
N ALA A 91 8.35 -2.75 -12.47
CA ALA A 91 7.58 -1.54 -12.76
C ALA A 91 8.10 -0.81 -14.00
N ILE A 92 9.42 -0.66 -14.14
CA ILE A 92 10.04 -0.06 -15.32
C ILE A 92 9.74 -0.89 -16.57
N ALA A 93 9.89 -2.22 -16.50
CA ALA A 93 9.56 -3.09 -17.63
C ALA A 93 8.08 -2.96 -18.04
N ALA A 94 7.16 -2.94 -17.07
CA ALA A 94 5.74 -2.72 -17.32
C ALA A 94 5.46 -1.33 -17.93
N ALA A 95 6.14 -0.28 -17.46
CA ALA A 95 6.02 1.07 -18.02
C ALA A 95 6.48 1.11 -19.49
N VAL A 96 7.60 0.47 -19.79
CA VAL A 96 8.12 0.37 -21.19
C VAL A 96 7.14 -0.36 -22.09
N ILE A 97 6.56 -1.45 -21.61
CA ILE A 97 5.52 -2.20 -22.35
C ILE A 97 4.29 -1.31 -22.56
N GLY A 98 3.81 -0.64 -21.50
CA GLY A 98 2.66 0.26 -21.59
C GLY A 98 2.87 1.40 -22.57
N PHE A 99 4.08 1.99 -22.56
CA PHE A 99 4.45 3.03 -23.51
C PHE A 99 4.54 2.50 -24.96
N GLY A 100 5.19 1.34 -25.14
CA GLY A 100 5.38 0.73 -26.46
C GLY A 100 4.10 0.18 -27.10
N THR A 101 3.09 -0.14 -26.27
CA THR A 101 1.78 -0.59 -26.76
C THR A 101 0.81 0.56 -27.04
N HIS A 102 1.18 1.79 -26.75
CA HIS A 102 0.34 2.96 -27.03
C HIS A 102 0.10 3.11 -28.54
N GLY A 103 -1.15 3.19 -28.93
CA GLY A 103 -1.55 3.27 -30.35
C GLY A 103 -1.61 1.94 -31.10
N LEU A 104 -1.24 0.81 -30.49
CA LEU A 104 -1.44 -0.51 -31.08
C LEU A 104 -2.92 -0.93 -30.96
N GLY A 105 -3.61 -1.01 -32.07
CA GLY A 105 -5.00 -1.50 -32.15
C GLY A 105 -6.10 -0.43 -31.99
N ALA A 106 -5.84 0.68 -31.33
CA ALA A 106 -6.71 1.86 -31.30
C ALA A 106 -5.82 3.11 -31.22
N THR A 107 -6.16 4.17 -31.94
CA THR A 107 -5.46 5.45 -31.82
C THR A 107 -5.67 5.96 -30.39
N GLY A 108 -4.62 5.88 -29.55
CA GLY A 108 -4.65 6.47 -28.21
C GLY A 108 -4.84 7.99 -28.34
N ILE A 109 -5.88 8.50 -27.71
CA ILE A 109 -6.22 9.95 -27.74
C ILE A 109 -5.47 10.67 -26.62
N GLY A 110 -5.12 9.95 -25.55
CA GLY A 110 -4.42 10.51 -24.39
C GLY A 110 -2.90 10.32 -24.45
N PRO A 111 -2.18 10.76 -23.43
CA PRO A 111 -0.73 10.67 -23.38
C PRO A 111 -0.24 9.22 -23.15
N ALA A 112 0.77 8.79 -23.91
CA ALA A 112 1.40 7.47 -23.78
C ALA A 112 2.03 7.28 -22.38
N GLU A 113 2.48 8.36 -21.78
CA GLU A 113 3.04 8.40 -20.43
C GLU A 113 2.03 7.99 -19.36
N ALA A 114 0.75 8.35 -19.51
CA ALA A 114 -0.32 7.91 -18.60
C ALA A 114 -0.55 6.39 -18.73
N GLN A 115 -0.56 5.86 -19.95
CA GLN A 115 -0.67 4.42 -20.17
C GLN A 115 0.52 3.67 -19.57
N ALA A 116 1.74 4.16 -19.76
CA ALA A 116 2.95 3.60 -19.18
C ALA A 116 2.87 3.53 -17.64
N ALA A 117 2.50 4.64 -16.99
CA ALA A 117 2.30 4.69 -15.55
C ALA A 117 1.21 3.70 -15.10
N GLY A 118 0.10 3.62 -15.83
CA GLY A 118 -1.00 2.71 -15.52
C GLY A 118 -0.60 1.24 -15.53
N PHE A 119 0.18 0.80 -16.52
CA PHE A 119 0.74 -0.55 -16.57
C PHE A 119 1.69 -0.83 -15.41
N ALA A 120 2.59 0.10 -15.08
CA ALA A 120 3.50 -0.03 -13.96
C ALA A 120 2.73 -0.18 -12.63
N LEU A 121 1.71 0.65 -12.40
CA LEU A 121 0.87 0.57 -11.20
C LEU A 121 0.09 -0.74 -11.13
N GLY A 122 -0.48 -1.20 -12.24
CA GLY A 122 -1.20 -2.47 -12.31
C GLY A 122 -0.34 -3.66 -11.90
N VAL A 123 0.89 -3.71 -12.41
CA VAL A 123 1.84 -4.79 -12.07
C VAL A 123 2.33 -4.67 -10.62
N LEU A 124 2.65 -3.45 -10.14
CA LEU A 124 3.02 -3.23 -8.74
C LEU A 124 1.88 -3.59 -7.77
N ALA A 125 0.63 -3.36 -8.16
CA ALA A 125 -0.54 -3.71 -7.38
C ALA A 125 -0.73 -5.22 -7.23
N ALA A 126 -0.33 -6.02 -8.22
CA ALA A 126 -0.50 -7.46 -8.21
C ALA A 126 0.30 -8.13 -7.07
N ALA A 127 1.50 -7.65 -6.77
CA ALA A 127 2.34 -8.21 -5.72
C ALA A 127 1.66 -8.20 -4.33
N PRO A 128 1.21 -7.05 -3.78
CA PRO A 128 0.52 -7.04 -2.49
C PRO A 128 -0.83 -7.75 -2.52
N ILE A 129 -1.56 -7.75 -3.64
CA ILE A 129 -2.85 -8.44 -3.73
C ILE A 129 -2.68 -9.95 -3.66
N VAL A 130 -1.66 -10.51 -4.33
CA VAL A 130 -1.48 -11.97 -4.41
C VAL A 130 -0.70 -12.53 -3.22
N THR A 131 0.29 -11.79 -2.71
CA THR A 131 1.25 -12.35 -1.75
C THR A 131 1.04 -11.90 -0.31
N SER A 132 0.32 -10.79 -0.07
CA SER A 132 0.19 -10.27 1.28
C SER A 132 -0.98 -10.89 2.03
N ARG A 133 -0.74 -11.18 3.32
CA ARG A 133 -1.78 -11.53 4.28
C ARG A 133 -2.20 -10.32 5.14
N ASP A 134 -1.57 -9.19 4.90
CA ASP A 134 -1.79 -7.94 5.62
C ASP A 134 -2.86 -7.12 4.89
N VAL A 135 -3.95 -6.83 5.59
CA VAL A 135 -5.09 -6.05 5.08
C VAL A 135 -4.68 -4.66 4.61
N PHE A 136 -3.73 -4.01 5.31
CA PHE A 136 -3.22 -2.71 4.93
C PHE A 136 -2.55 -2.74 3.55
N ARG A 137 -1.70 -3.74 3.30
CA ARG A 137 -1.03 -3.90 2.01
C ARG A 137 -1.98 -4.28 0.89
N LEU A 138 -2.95 -5.15 1.17
CA LEU A 138 -4.01 -5.47 0.23
C LEU A 138 -4.78 -4.19 -0.17
N GLY A 139 -5.05 -3.31 0.80
CA GLY A 139 -5.68 -2.03 0.56
C GLY A 139 -4.85 -1.11 -0.34
N ILE A 140 -3.54 -0.98 -0.09
CA ILE A 140 -2.63 -0.22 -0.97
C ILE A 140 -2.66 -0.81 -2.39
N GLY A 141 -2.52 -2.14 -2.52
CA GLY A 141 -2.57 -2.80 -3.82
C GLY A 141 -3.87 -2.52 -4.58
N THR A 142 -5.00 -2.56 -3.90
CA THR A 142 -6.31 -2.28 -4.51
C THR A 142 -6.43 -0.83 -4.99
N ILE A 143 -5.94 0.14 -4.21
CA ILE A 143 -5.92 1.56 -4.61
C ILE A 143 -4.99 1.77 -5.82
N LEU A 144 -3.81 1.14 -5.82
CA LEU A 144 -2.87 1.22 -6.95
C LEU A 144 -3.45 0.58 -8.20
N LEU A 145 -4.17 -0.55 -8.08
CA LEU A 145 -4.83 -1.20 -9.21
C LEU A 145 -5.93 -0.31 -9.82
N LEU A 146 -6.77 0.29 -8.96
CA LEU A 146 -7.78 1.25 -9.40
C LEU A 146 -7.14 2.42 -10.14
N LEU A 147 -6.09 3.02 -9.56
CA LEU A 147 -5.38 4.14 -10.15
C LEU A 147 -4.70 3.76 -11.47
N GLY A 148 -4.10 2.56 -11.52
CA GLY A 148 -3.49 2.01 -12.73
C GLY A 148 -4.51 1.87 -13.87
N GLY A 149 -5.69 1.30 -13.58
CA GLY A 149 -6.78 1.21 -14.56
C GLY A 149 -7.25 2.56 -15.06
N LEU A 150 -7.35 3.55 -14.17
CA LEU A 150 -7.71 4.92 -14.54
C LEU A 150 -6.66 5.58 -15.43
N LEU A 151 -5.37 5.41 -15.15
CA LEU A 151 -4.31 5.95 -15.99
C LEU A 151 -4.25 5.27 -17.37
N VAL A 152 -4.47 3.96 -17.44
CA VAL A 152 -4.61 3.26 -18.73
C VAL A 152 -5.80 3.84 -19.51
N ARG A 153 -6.93 4.06 -18.85
CA ARG A 153 -8.10 4.69 -19.49
C ARG A 153 -7.79 6.11 -19.99
N VAL A 154 -7.04 6.92 -19.19
CA VAL A 154 -6.59 8.26 -19.62
C VAL A 154 -5.70 8.16 -20.86
N GLY A 155 -4.77 7.22 -20.91
CA GLY A 155 -3.90 7.01 -22.07
C GLY A 155 -4.67 6.60 -23.32
N LEU A 156 -5.71 5.79 -23.20
CA LEU A 156 -6.49 5.27 -24.33
C LEU A 156 -7.58 6.25 -24.81
N ALA A 157 -8.30 6.87 -23.87
CA ALA A 157 -9.52 7.65 -24.17
C ALA A 157 -9.36 9.17 -23.91
N GLY A 158 -8.19 9.61 -23.46
CA GLY A 158 -7.92 11.00 -23.15
C GLY A 158 -8.45 11.44 -21.78
N THR A 159 -8.53 12.76 -21.60
CA THR A 159 -8.90 13.38 -20.31
C THR A 159 -10.32 13.00 -19.89
N PRO A 160 -10.51 12.46 -18.67
CA PRO A 160 -11.82 12.12 -18.15
C PRO A 160 -12.67 13.36 -17.89
N SER A 161 -13.99 13.23 -18.01
CA SER A 161 -14.93 14.30 -17.68
C SER A 161 -14.87 14.67 -16.20
N ASP A 162 -15.32 15.88 -15.85
CA ASP A 162 -15.33 16.35 -14.46
C ASP A 162 -16.17 15.41 -13.56
N LEU A 163 -17.27 14.88 -14.07
CA LEU A 163 -18.11 13.92 -13.34
C LEU A 163 -17.35 12.62 -13.05
N GLU A 164 -16.64 12.06 -14.06
CA GLU A 164 -15.81 10.85 -13.87
C GLU A 164 -14.71 11.09 -12.85
N GLN A 165 -14.15 12.30 -12.82
CA GLN A 165 -13.12 12.66 -11.86
C GLN A 165 -13.64 12.75 -10.44
N LEU A 166 -14.85 13.31 -10.26
CA LEU A 166 -15.52 13.35 -8.96
C LEU A 166 -15.87 11.95 -8.47
N VAL A 167 -16.44 11.11 -9.34
CA VAL A 167 -16.74 9.70 -9.03
C VAL A 167 -15.45 8.95 -8.64
N THR A 168 -14.39 9.14 -9.39
CA THR A 168 -13.09 8.51 -9.10
C THR A 168 -12.53 8.95 -7.74
N SER A 169 -12.61 10.25 -7.44
CA SER A 169 -12.17 10.77 -6.15
C SER A 169 -12.99 10.18 -5.02
N GLY A 170 -14.31 10.05 -5.20
CA GLY A 170 -15.21 9.38 -4.27
C GLY A 170 -14.86 7.91 -4.05
N LEU A 171 -14.53 7.18 -5.13
CA LEU A 171 -14.10 5.79 -5.05
C LEU A 171 -12.78 5.63 -4.27
N VAL A 172 -11.79 6.50 -4.50
CA VAL A 172 -10.51 6.49 -3.77
C VAL A 172 -10.75 6.73 -2.27
N VAL A 173 -11.61 7.71 -1.91
CA VAL A 173 -11.97 7.99 -0.51
C VAL A 173 -12.72 6.81 0.10
N GLY A 174 -13.73 6.28 -0.61
CA GLY A 174 -14.51 5.12 -0.17
C GLY A 174 -13.63 3.90 0.07
N LEU A 175 -12.68 3.64 -0.82
CA LEU A 175 -11.74 2.53 -0.68
C LEU A 175 -10.79 2.75 0.49
N GLY A 176 -10.27 3.97 0.67
CA GLY A 176 -9.46 4.34 1.83
C GLY A 176 -10.22 4.14 3.16
N GLY A 177 -11.50 4.53 3.19
CA GLY A 177 -12.38 4.30 4.33
C GLY A 177 -12.64 2.82 4.59
N ALA A 178 -12.91 2.04 3.54
CA ALA A 178 -13.11 0.60 3.65
C ALA A 178 -11.87 -0.10 4.23
N VAL A 179 -10.67 0.24 3.73
CA VAL A 179 -9.40 -0.28 4.27
C VAL A 179 -9.27 0.06 5.75
N ALA A 180 -9.54 1.31 6.14
CA ALA A 180 -9.47 1.73 7.53
C ALA A 180 -10.42 0.92 8.43
N VAL A 181 -11.68 0.73 8.00
CA VAL A 181 -12.69 -0.04 8.74
C VAL A 181 -12.27 -1.50 8.88
N VAL A 182 -11.77 -2.13 7.82
CA VAL A 182 -11.34 -3.54 7.87
C VAL A 182 -10.11 -3.69 8.77
N VAL A 183 -9.15 -2.77 8.73
CA VAL A 183 -7.98 -2.78 9.62
C VAL A 183 -8.42 -2.65 11.08
N LEU A 184 -9.34 -1.74 11.40
CA LEU A 184 -9.89 -1.57 12.75
C LEU A 184 -10.70 -2.81 13.20
N GLY A 185 -11.51 -3.40 12.32
CA GLY A 185 -12.29 -4.59 12.59
C GLY A 185 -11.41 -5.82 12.84
N ALA A 186 -10.37 -6.02 12.06
CA ALA A 186 -9.41 -7.11 12.27
C ALA A 186 -8.73 -7.02 13.63
N ARG A 187 -8.40 -5.81 14.09
CA ARG A 187 -7.82 -5.58 15.42
C ARG A 187 -8.79 -5.91 16.55
N ALA A 188 -10.04 -5.46 16.44
CA ALA A 188 -11.05 -5.75 17.46
C ALA A 188 -11.23 -7.28 17.63
N ALA A 189 -11.20 -8.03 16.53
CA ALA A 189 -11.29 -9.49 16.57
C ALA A 189 -10.07 -10.14 17.27
N VAL A 190 -8.86 -9.68 16.99
CA VAL A 190 -7.64 -10.21 17.63
C VAL A 190 -7.60 -9.86 19.11
N GLY A 191 -7.99 -8.64 19.49
CA GLY A 191 -8.09 -8.22 20.89
C GLY A 191 -9.09 -9.07 21.69
N GLN A 192 -10.24 -9.43 21.10
CA GLN A 192 -11.21 -10.29 21.74
C GLN A 192 -10.70 -11.73 21.95
N LEU A 193 -9.92 -12.26 21.00
CA LEU A 193 -9.33 -13.60 21.13
C LEU A 193 -8.28 -13.65 22.24
N SER A 194 -7.45 -12.60 22.39
CA SER A 194 -6.44 -12.54 23.44
C SER A 194 -7.04 -12.46 24.84
N VAL A 195 -8.14 -11.72 25.02
CA VAL A 195 -8.85 -11.63 26.29
C VAL A 195 -9.54 -12.96 26.64
N ALA A 196 -10.08 -13.67 25.65
CA ALA A 196 -10.69 -14.97 25.87
C ALA A 196 -9.67 -16.04 26.31
N ASP A 197 -8.45 -15.97 25.77
CA ASP A 197 -7.35 -16.90 26.12
C ASP A 197 -6.82 -16.63 27.55
N GLU A 198 -6.83 -15.39 28.00
CA GLU A 198 -6.42 -15.00 29.36
C GLU A 198 -7.45 -15.43 30.42
N VAL A 199 -8.74 -15.45 30.06
CA VAL A 199 -9.83 -15.89 30.97
C VAL A 199 -9.92 -17.41 31.06
N VAL A 200 -9.51 -18.14 30.01
CA VAL A 200 -9.56 -19.62 29.96
C VAL A 200 -8.17 -20.25 30.21
N GLY A 201 -7.17 -19.46 30.61
CA GLY A 201 -5.85 -19.99 30.94
C GLY A 201 -5.97 -21.17 31.94
N PRO A 202 -5.42 -22.36 31.59
CA PRO A 202 -5.52 -23.54 32.47
C PRO A 202 -4.93 -23.18 33.83
N ALA A 203 -5.72 -23.45 34.89
CA ALA A 203 -5.27 -23.32 36.26
C ALA A 203 -3.87 -23.96 36.37
N ARG A 204 -2.87 -23.14 36.58
CA ARG A 204 -1.48 -23.60 36.75
C ARG A 204 -1.46 -24.73 37.76
N PRO A 205 -1.10 -25.97 37.41
CA PRO A 205 -1.01 -27.02 38.39
C PRO A 205 -0.09 -26.54 39.51
N ALA A 206 -0.61 -26.60 40.76
CA ALA A 206 0.14 -26.18 41.92
C ALA A 206 1.50 -26.90 41.90
N ARG A 207 2.57 -26.14 41.81
CA ARG A 207 3.93 -26.65 41.87
C ARG A 207 4.06 -27.42 43.17
N PRO A 208 4.39 -28.74 43.13
CA PRO A 208 4.59 -29.48 44.37
C PRO A 208 5.74 -28.78 45.13
N ALA A 209 5.51 -28.47 46.38
CA ALA A 209 6.48 -27.90 47.28
C ALA A 209 7.73 -28.78 47.23
N SER A 210 8.81 -28.29 46.66
CA SER A 210 10.11 -28.94 46.69
C SER A 210 10.57 -28.96 48.11
N THR A 211 10.44 -30.12 48.77
CA THR A 211 11.03 -30.45 50.07
C THR A 211 12.53 -30.32 49.90
N HIS A 212 13.08 -29.23 50.43
CA HIS A 212 14.52 -29.09 50.64
C HIS A 212 14.95 -30.12 51.69
N LEU A 213 15.31 -31.34 51.23
CA LEU A 213 16.18 -32.22 51.97
C LEU A 213 17.60 -31.73 51.81
N GLY A 214 18.13 -31.15 52.88
CA GLY A 214 19.54 -30.82 53.00
C GLY A 214 20.40 -32.10 52.89
N ALA A 215 21.36 -32.04 51.99
CA ALA A 215 22.55 -32.92 52.06
C ALA A 215 23.73 -32.07 51.85
N GLY A 216 24.44 -31.83 52.95
CA GLY A 216 25.76 -31.26 52.93
C GLY A 216 26.73 -32.16 52.16
N SER A 217 27.59 -31.56 51.40
CA SER A 217 28.79 -32.24 50.88
C SER A 217 29.89 -31.17 50.75
N ASP A 218 30.73 -31.15 51.79
CA ASP A 218 32.07 -30.64 51.75
C ASP A 218 32.82 -31.00 50.45
N ARG A 219 33.39 -30.02 49.83
CA ARG A 219 34.50 -30.23 48.89
C ARG A 219 35.63 -29.29 49.16
N PRO A 220 36.85 -29.82 49.39
CA PRO A 220 38.01 -29.04 49.76
C PRO A 220 38.61 -28.28 48.58
N ALA A 221 39.19 -27.12 48.89
CA ALA A 221 39.96 -26.30 48.02
C ALA A 221 41.18 -27.04 47.44
N VAL A 222 41.37 -26.98 46.14
CA VAL A 222 42.68 -27.25 45.49
C VAL A 222 43.19 -25.95 44.90
N ARG A 223 44.27 -25.46 45.51
CA ARG A 223 45.21 -24.47 44.98
C ARG A 223 45.95 -25.10 43.79
N ARG A 224 46.01 -24.39 42.70
CA ARG A 224 47.22 -24.07 41.97
C ARG A 224 47.00 -22.93 40.99
#